data_3782d9af4addb88ce8e51c6ef92cdd07
#
_entry.id   3782d9af4addb88ce8e51c6ef92cdd07
#
_cell.length_a   1.000
_cell.length_b   1.000
_cell.length_c   1.000
_cell.angle_alpha   90.00
_cell.angle_beta   90.00
_cell.angle_gamma   90.00
#
_symmetry.space_group_name_H-M   'P 1'
#
loop_
_entity.id
_entity.type
_entity.pdbx_description
1 polymer ?
#
loop_
_entity_poly.entity_id
_entity_poly.type
_entity_poly.pdbx_seq_one_letter_code
_entity_poly.pdbx_strand_id
1 'polypeptide(L)'
;MELRNYMEQHDRIREELVILKTLCKNRDLEQTASEIALHINSLAGKLKIHLSSEDQYLYSAFLRSGNSKLVSQAEEYQREMGNLLSMFTEFKEKYNTKIKILSEKESFFGEAEKIMRSIDMRMQKEESGLYRLVR
;
A
#
# COMPACT_ATOMS: atom_id res chain seq x y z
N MET A 1 16.73 -14.16 -7.72
CA MET A 1 15.78 -13.05 -7.95
C MET A 1 16.24 -11.82 -7.21
N GLU A 2 16.15 -10.68 -7.85
CA GLU A 2 16.62 -9.41 -7.29
C GLU A 2 15.54 -8.77 -6.43
N LEU A 3 15.78 -8.66 -5.12
CA LEU A 3 14.83 -8.06 -4.18
C LEU A 3 15.01 -6.55 -3.99
N ARG A 4 16.13 -6.00 -4.48
CA ARG A 4 16.45 -4.58 -4.30
C ARG A 4 15.32 -3.67 -4.77
N ASN A 5 14.77 -3.93 -5.94
CA ASN A 5 13.70 -3.10 -6.51
C ASN A 5 12.46 -3.09 -5.63
N TYR A 6 12.10 -4.23 -5.06
CA TYR A 6 10.93 -4.31 -4.17
C TYR A 6 11.17 -3.55 -2.87
N MET A 7 12.38 -3.64 -2.33
CA MET A 7 12.75 -2.90 -1.12
C MET A 7 12.79 -1.39 -1.37
N GLU A 8 13.31 -0.95 -2.51
CA GLU A 8 13.28 0.46 -2.90
C GLU A 8 11.85 0.97 -3.08
N GLN A 9 10.97 0.15 -3.65
CA GLN A 9 9.56 0.50 -3.78
C GLN A 9 8.90 0.63 -2.41
N HIS A 10 9.23 -0.26 -1.46
CA HIS A 10 8.76 -0.15 -0.08
C HIS A 10 9.22 1.16 0.56
N ASP A 11 10.48 1.53 0.34
CA ASP A 11 11.02 2.78 0.90
C ASP A 11 10.23 3.99 0.38
N ARG A 12 9.88 4.02 -0.90
CA ARG A 12 9.10 5.11 -1.48
C ARG A 12 7.68 5.14 -0.94
N ILE A 13 7.08 3.97 -0.74
CA ILE A 13 5.76 3.88 -0.12
C ILE A 13 5.83 4.39 1.32
N ARG A 14 6.85 4.01 2.08
CA ARG A 14 7.03 4.48 3.45
C ARG A 14 7.23 5.99 3.53
N GLU A 15 7.94 6.57 2.58
CA GLU A 15 8.10 8.03 2.51
C GLU A 15 6.74 8.71 2.40
N GLU A 16 5.86 8.21 1.52
CA GLU A 16 4.50 8.75 1.40
C GLU A 16 3.69 8.58 2.68
N LEU A 17 3.83 7.43 3.34
CA LEU A 17 3.13 7.20 4.61
C LEU A 17 3.59 8.18 5.69
N VAL A 18 4.90 8.49 5.75
CA VAL A 18 5.43 9.47 6.70
C VAL A 18 4.86 10.86 6.41
N ILE A 19 4.83 11.26 5.14
CA ILE A 19 4.28 12.55 4.74
C ILE A 19 2.80 12.65 5.14
N LEU A 20 2.02 11.62 4.81
CA LEU A 20 0.60 11.60 5.15
C LEU A 20 0.36 11.62 6.66
N LYS A 21 1.12 10.86 7.42
CA LYS A 21 1.03 10.85 8.89
C LYS A 21 1.35 12.23 9.47
N THR A 22 2.37 12.88 8.93
CA THR A 22 2.77 14.20 9.36
C THR A 22 1.68 15.23 9.06
N LEU A 23 1.11 15.20 7.87
CA LEU A 23 0.01 16.09 7.50
C LEU A 23 -1.21 15.87 8.39
N CYS A 24 -1.52 14.62 8.70
CA CYS A 24 -2.68 14.27 9.54
C CYS A 24 -2.51 14.67 11.00
N LYS A 25 -1.31 14.99 11.47
CA LYS A 25 -1.10 15.54 12.82
C LYS A 25 -1.74 16.92 12.96
N ASN A 26 -1.81 17.68 11.88
CA ASN A 26 -2.55 18.94 11.86
C ASN A 26 -4.02 18.60 11.66
N ARG A 27 -4.82 18.85 12.70
CA ARG A 27 -6.26 18.53 12.67
C ARG A 27 -7.10 19.53 11.90
N ASP A 28 -6.51 20.62 11.43
CA ASP A 28 -7.18 21.60 10.58
C ASP A 28 -7.12 21.15 9.11
N LEU A 29 -8.11 20.37 8.70
CA LEU A 29 -8.19 19.85 7.34
C LEU A 29 -8.39 20.93 6.29
N GLU A 30 -8.91 22.11 6.66
CA GLU A 30 -8.99 23.23 5.71
C GLU A 30 -7.61 23.61 5.20
N GLN A 31 -6.58 23.51 6.05
CA GLN A 31 -5.20 23.83 5.67
C GLN A 31 -4.50 22.70 4.91
N THR A 32 -4.81 21.45 5.24
CA THR A 32 -3.99 20.31 4.80
C THR A 32 -4.64 19.42 3.75
N ALA A 33 -5.96 19.52 3.55
CA ALA A 33 -6.69 18.58 2.70
C ALA A 33 -6.17 18.51 1.26
N SER A 34 -5.75 19.64 0.69
CA SER A 34 -5.24 19.68 -0.67
C SER A 34 -3.95 18.84 -0.81
N GLU A 35 -3.01 19.03 0.13
CA GLU A 35 -1.77 18.28 0.13
C GLU A 35 -1.99 16.80 0.46
N ILE A 36 -2.90 16.53 1.39
CA ILE A 36 -3.27 15.15 1.73
C ILE A 36 -3.79 14.43 0.49
N ALA A 37 -4.71 15.05 -0.24
CA ALA A 37 -5.27 14.46 -1.46
C ALA A 37 -4.18 14.18 -2.49
N LEU A 38 -3.24 15.12 -2.66
CA LEU A 38 -2.11 14.96 -3.57
C LEU A 38 -1.30 13.72 -3.20
N HIS A 39 -0.99 13.54 -1.92
CA HIS A 39 -0.18 12.41 -1.48
C HIS A 39 -0.94 11.08 -1.44
N ILE A 40 -2.26 11.10 -1.26
CA ILE A 40 -3.08 9.90 -1.45
C ILE A 40 -2.97 9.40 -2.89
N ASN A 41 -3.05 10.31 -3.86
CA ASN A 41 -2.92 9.97 -5.27
C ASN A 41 -1.50 9.49 -5.62
N SER A 42 -0.48 10.11 -5.04
CA SER A 42 0.91 9.69 -5.21
C SER A 42 1.14 8.29 -4.66
N LEU A 43 0.61 8.02 -3.47
CA LEU A 43 0.69 6.69 -2.85
C LEU A 43 0.01 5.65 -3.72
N ALA A 44 -1.14 5.97 -4.30
CA ALA A 44 -1.85 5.07 -5.20
C ALA A 44 -0.99 4.65 -6.39
N GLY A 45 -0.28 5.61 -7.01
CA GLY A 45 0.62 5.32 -8.12
C GLY A 45 1.77 4.41 -7.70
N LYS A 46 2.36 4.66 -6.55
CA LYS A 46 3.47 3.86 -6.02
C LYS A 46 3.05 2.43 -5.66
N LEU A 47 1.86 2.28 -5.06
CA LEU A 47 1.31 0.96 -4.77
C LEU A 47 1.04 0.17 -6.05
N LYS A 48 0.51 0.83 -7.07
CA LYS A 48 0.22 0.18 -8.36
C LYS A 48 1.49 -0.35 -9.01
N ILE A 49 2.56 0.45 -9.02
CA ILE A 49 3.85 0.03 -9.58
C ILE A 49 4.41 -1.16 -8.82
N HIS A 50 4.38 -1.10 -7.48
CA HIS A 50 4.88 -2.18 -6.64
C HIS A 50 4.13 -3.49 -6.88
N LEU A 51 2.80 -3.43 -6.91
CA LEU A 51 1.97 -4.61 -7.12
C LEU A 51 2.15 -5.21 -8.49
N SER A 52 2.22 -4.36 -9.52
CA SER A 52 2.44 -4.83 -10.89
C SER A 52 3.79 -5.54 -11.00
N SER A 53 4.82 -5.02 -10.34
CA SER A 53 6.14 -5.64 -10.34
C SER A 53 6.12 -7.00 -9.66
N GLU A 54 5.46 -7.11 -8.51
CA GLU A 54 5.37 -8.39 -7.80
C GLU A 54 4.56 -9.42 -8.60
N ASP A 55 3.42 -9.03 -9.16
CA ASP A 55 2.61 -9.94 -9.95
C ASP A 55 3.36 -10.44 -11.19
N GLN A 56 4.03 -9.53 -11.88
CA GLN A 56 4.70 -9.85 -13.13
C GLN A 56 5.92 -10.75 -12.93
N TYR A 57 6.71 -10.50 -11.90
CA TYR A 57 8.01 -11.14 -11.74
C TYR A 57 8.09 -12.11 -10.55
N LEU A 58 7.62 -11.69 -9.39
CA LEU A 58 7.79 -12.47 -8.16
C LEU A 58 6.77 -13.61 -8.05
N TYR A 59 5.49 -13.28 -8.10
CA TYR A 59 4.44 -14.31 -7.99
C TYR A 59 4.44 -15.24 -9.17
N SER A 60 4.69 -14.73 -10.37
CA SER A 60 4.80 -15.53 -11.56
C SER A 60 5.88 -16.61 -11.41
N ALA A 61 7.03 -16.25 -10.84
CA ALA A 61 8.11 -17.20 -10.58
C ALA A 61 7.70 -18.28 -9.58
N PHE A 62 7.04 -17.90 -8.49
CA PHE A 62 6.55 -18.88 -7.50
C PHE A 62 5.51 -19.83 -8.09
N LEU A 63 4.57 -19.31 -8.87
CA LEU A 63 3.49 -20.11 -9.46
C LEU A 63 4.04 -21.13 -10.47
N ARG A 64 5.19 -20.86 -11.08
CA ARG A 64 5.84 -21.75 -12.04
C ARG A 64 6.90 -22.64 -11.42
N SER A 65 7.11 -22.56 -10.11
CA SER A 65 8.22 -23.28 -9.44
C SER A 65 8.06 -24.79 -9.41
N GLY A 66 6.84 -25.30 -9.60
CA GLY A 66 6.57 -26.73 -9.43
C GLY A 66 6.54 -27.20 -7.99
N ASN A 67 6.72 -26.29 -7.04
CA ASN A 67 6.69 -26.55 -5.60
C ASN A 67 5.33 -26.18 -5.04
N SER A 68 4.52 -27.17 -4.68
CA SER A 68 3.13 -26.93 -4.23
C SER A 68 3.04 -26.04 -2.99
N LYS A 69 4.02 -26.12 -2.09
CA LYS A 69 4.05 -25.28 -0.89
C LYS A 69 4.30 -23.82 -1.25
N LEU A 70 5.24 -23.55 -2.14
CA LEU A 70 5.52 -22.18 -2.61
C LEU A 70 4.33 -21.60 -3.38
N VAL A 71 3.69 -22.42 -4.23
CA VAL A 71 2.51 -22.00 -4.97
C VAL A 71 1.40 -21.60 -4.01
N SER A 72 1.13 -22.45 -3.01
CA SER A 72 0.07 -22.18 -2.01
C SER A 72 0.34 -20.90 -1.23
N GLN A 73 1.58 -20.69 -0.80
CA GLN A 73 1.98 -19.48 -0.07
C GLN A 73 1.84 -18.23 -0.95
N ALA A 74 2.28 -18.31 -2.21
CA ALA A 74 2.16 -17.19 -3.15
C ALA A 74 0.69 -16.81 -3.39
N GLU A 75 -0.17 -17.80 -3.58
CA GLU A 75 -1.60 -17.55 -3.77
C GLU A 75 -2.23 -16.86 -2.57
N GLU A 76 -1.83 -17.24 -1.36
CA GLU A 76 -2.32 -16.61 -0.14
C GLU A 76 -1.87 -15.15 -0.06
N TYR A 77 -0.61 -14.87 -0.33
CA TYR A 77 -0.09 -13.49 -0.36
C TYR A 77 -0.81 -12.64 -1.40
N GLN A 78 -1.05 -13.19 -2.60
CA GLN A 78 -1.76 -12.47 -3.65
C GLN A 78 -3.20 -12.14 -3.23
N ARG A 79 -3.90 -13.09 -2.60
CA ARG A 79 -5.28 -12.88 -2.16
C ARG A 79 -5.35 -11.79 -1.09
N GLU A 80 -4.47 -11.85 -0.11
CA GLU A 80 -4.43 -10.84 0.95
C GLU A 80 -4.13 -9.45 0.39
N MET A 81 -3.20 -9.38 -0.57
CA MET A 81 -2.86 -8.11 -1.19
C MET A 81 -4.01 -7.57 -2.04
N GLY A 82 -4.73 -8.43 -2.72
CA GLY A 82 -5.92 -8.04 -3.47
C GLY A 82 -6.97 -7.41 -2.56
N ASN A 83 -7.17 -7.97 -1.37
CA ASN A 83 -8.09 -7.41 -0.39
C ASN A 83 -7.64 -6.03 0.10
N LEU A 84 -6.35 -5.87 0.38
CA LEU A 84 -5.80 -4.59 0.80
C LEU A 84 -5.92 -3.55 -0.31
N LEU A 85 -5.65 -3.95 -1.55
CA LEU A 85 -5.78 -3.05 -2.69
C LEU A 85 -7.21 -2.56 -2.86
N SER A 86 -8.19 -3.46 -2.69
CA SER A 86 -9.61 -3.08 -2.74
C SER A 86 -9.95 -2.07 -1.67
N MET A 87 -9.48 -2.28 -0.44
CA MET A 87 -9.69 -1.36 0.68
C MET A 87 -9.06 0.00 0.38
N PHE A 88 -7.85 0.01 -0.16
CA PHE A 88 -7.16 1.25 -0.50
C PHE A 88 -7.86 2.00 -1.64
N THR A 89 -8.34 1.27 -2.65
CA THR A 89 -9.06 1.87 -3.77
C THR A 89 -10.33 2.57 -3.29
N GLU A 90 -11.09 1.94 -2.38
CA GLU A 90 -12.27 2.55 -1.78
C GLU A 90 -11.90 3.81 -1.00
N PHE A 91 -10.83 3.75 -0.21
CA PHE A 91 -10.32 4.90 0.54
C PHE A 91 -9.94 6.04 -0.41
N LYS A 92 -9.17 5.74 -1.46
CA LYS A 92 -8.76 6.72 -2.45
C LYS A 92 -9.97 7.40 -3.11
N GLU A 93 -10.94 6.61 -3.56
CA GLU A 93 -12.13 7.15 -4.20
C GLU A 93 -12.90 8.08 -3.29
N LYS A 94 -12.90 7.80 -1.99
CA LYS A 94 -13.60 8.61 -1.00
C LYS A 94 -12.85 9.91 -0.66
N TYR A 95 -11.52 9.94 -0.76
CA TYR A 95 -10.69 11.01 -0.23
C TYR A 95 -9.63 11.57 -1.18
N ASN A 96 -9.77 11.37 -2.47
CA ASN A 96 -8.73 11.75 -3.43
C ASN A 96 -8.78 13.21 -3.91
N THR A 97 -9.64 14.02 -3.34
CA THR A 97 -9.72 15.47 -3.60
C THR A 97 -9.95 16.23 -2.30
N LYS A 98 -9.56 17.50 -2.29
CA LYS A 98 -9.80 18.39 -1.15
C LYS A 98 -11.27 18.40 -0.76
N ILE A 99 -12.15 18.57 -1.73
CA ILE A 99 -13.60 18.65 -1.49
C ILE A 99 -14.12 17.38 -0.84
N LYS A 100 -13.69 16.23 -1.32
CA LYS A 100 -14.10 14.94 -0.75
C LYS A 100 -13.66 14.78 0.70
N ILE A 101 -12.42 15.16 1.01
CA ILE A 101 -11.90 15.08 2.38
C ILE A 101 -12.73 15.99 3.29
N LEU A 102 -12.97 17.24 2.86
CA LEU A 102 -13.71 18.20 3.67
C LEU A 102 -15.18 17.83 3.85
N SER A 103 -15.74 17.05 2.92
CA SER A 103 -17.11 16.55 3.03
C SER A 103 -17.28 15.47 4.09
N GLU A 104 -16.18 14.82 4.48
CA GLU A 104 -16.19 13.66 5.39
C GLU A 104 -15.14 13.82 6.51
N LYS A 105 -15.02 15.04 7.05
CA LYS A 105 -13.99 15.35 8.06
C LYS A 105 -14.01 14.43 9.27
N GLU A 106 -15.21 14.07 9.75
CA GLU A 106 -15.35 13.27 10.97
C GLU A 106 -14.82 11.85 10.83
N SER A 107 -14.94 11.25 9.64
CA SER A 107 -14.51 9.89 9.40
C SER A 107 -13.09 9.81 8.83
N PHE A 108 -12.56 10.90 8.30
CA PHE A 108 -11.29 10.86 7.55
C PHE A 108 -10.11 10.34 8.37
N PHE A 109 -9.86 10.93 9.54
CA PHE A 109 -8.65 10.58 10.31
C PHE A 109 -8.60 9.12 10.71
N GLY A 110 -9.74 8.56 11.17
CA GLY A 110 -9.81 7.15 11.56
C GLY A 110 -9.58 6.21 10.38
N GLU A 111 -10.20 6.51 9.25
CA GLU A 111 -10.04 5.71 8.03
C GLU A 111 -8.62 5.81 7.48
N ALA A 112 -8.03 7.01 7.49
CA ALA A 112 -6.66 7.22 7.03
C ALA A 112 -5.66 6.45 7.89
N GLU A 113 -5.80 6.51 9.21
CA GLU A 113 -4.93 5.78 10.12
C GLU A 113 -5.02 4.27 9.89
N LYS A 114 -6.22 3.77 9.72
CA LYS A 114 -6.45 2.34 9.50
C LYS A 114 -5.80 1.85 8.22
N ILE A 115 -5.99 2.56 7.10
CA ILE A 115 -5.43 2.13 5.81
C ILE A 115 -3.90 2.26 5.80
N MET A 116 -3.34 3.30 6.39
CA MET A 116 -1.89 3.48 6.47
C MET A 116 -1.24 2.38 7.30
N ARG A 117 -1.87 2.00 8.42
CA ARG A 117 -1.39 0.90 9.25
C ARG A 117 -1.43 -0.43 8.48
N SER A 118 -2.51 -0.67 7.74
CA SER A 118 -2.65 -1.90 6.95
C SER A 118 -1.56 -2.02 5.88
N ILE A 119 -1.24 -0.91 5.20
CA ILE A 119 -0.18 -0.88 4.20
C ILE A 119 1.19 -1.17 4.85
N ASP A 120 1.47 -0.52 5.96
CA ASP A 120 2.75 -0.70 6.67
C ASP A 120 2.93 -2.14 7.15
N MET A 121 1.89 -2.71 7.74
CA MET A 121 1.89 -4.11 8.19
C MET A 121 2.10 -5.07 7.03
N ARG A 122 1.51 -4.78 5.86
CA ARG A 122 1.70 -5.61 4.67
C ARG A 122 3.14 -5.61 4.21
N MET A 123 3.79 -4.44 4.17
CA MET A 123 5.19 -4.36 3.78
C MET A 123 6.08 -5.14 4.74
N GLN A 124 5.81 -5.05 6.04
CA GLN A 124 6.53 -5.82 7.05
C GLN A 124 6.35 -7.33 6.83
N LYS A 125 5.14 -7.76 6.52
CA LYS A 125 4.84 -9.16 6.27
C LYS A 125 5.56 -9.68 5.02
N GLU A 126 5.65 -8.87 3.97
CA GLU A 126 6.40 -9.24 2.77
C GLU A 126 7.88 -9.37 3.07
N GLU A 127 8.45 -8.41 3.78
CA GLU A 127 9.88 -8.39 4.09
C GLU A 127 10.28 -9.54 5.01
N SER A 128 9.46 -9.87 6.00
CA SER A 128 9.77 -10.92 6.97
C SER A 128 9.37 -12.33 6.51
N GLY A 129 8.48 -12.43 5.53
CA GLY A 129 7.94 -13.71 5.07
C GLY A 129 8.16 -13.97 3.59
N LEU A 130 7.42 -13.26 2.74
CA LEU A 130 7.43 -13.52 1.29
C LEU A 130 8.83 -13.42 0.68
N TYR A 131 9.57 -12.36 0.98
CA TYR A 131 10.89 -12.13 0.38
C TYR A 131 11.93 -13.13 0.86
N ARG A 132 11.72 -13.73 2.02
CA ARG A 132 12.60 -14.80 2.51
C ARG A 132 12.52 -16.07 1.68
N LEU A 133 11.39 -16.28 0.99
CA LEU A 133 11.20 -17.47 0.17
C LEU A 133 12.10 -17.48 -1.07
N VAL A 134 12.67 -16.33 -1.46
CA VAL A 134 13.55 -16.21 -2.63
C VAL A 134 15.03 -16.07 -2.26
N ARG A 135 15.36 -16.13 -1.00
CA ARG A 135 16.75 -16.07 -0.54
C ARG A 135 17.42 -17.43 -0.56
#